data_c839b10937982e8a8d6f7ea3b1c5012b
#
_entry.id   c839b10937982e8a8d6f7ea3b1c5012b
#
_cell.length_a   1.000
_cell.length_b   1.000
_cell.length_c   1.000
_cell.angle_alpha   90.00
_cell.angle_beta   90.00
_cell.angle_gamma   90.00
#
_symmetry.space_group_name_H-M   'P 1'
#
loop_
_entity.id
_entity.type
_entity.pdbx_description
1 polymer ?
#
loop_
_entity_poly.entity_id
_entity_poly.type
_entity_poly.pdbx_seq_one_letter_code
_entity_poly.pdbx_strand_id
1 'polypeptide(L)'
;MTKILLVEDDSAIIENLSAVLKAEGFWVQAEAGQKEALEALQKESFDLLLLDVSLQNGNGFTVCSAVKAESDTPVIFLTASGDEFSVVTGLDLGAEDYIRKPFRPRELISRIRSVLRRCGKTQATVELGDLRVDTVRASVTKGGADCCLSALEYRLLLFFLNHRGMVLTRGQLLEEIWDAAGEFVNDNTLTVYIKRLRKKIETDPQNPTIIRTVRGLGYKLE
;
A
#
# COMPACT_ATOMS: atom_id res chain seq x y z
N MET A 1 -2.33 -1.42 11.26
CA MET A 1 -2.65 -0.42 10.21
C MET A 1 -1.39 0.38 9.98
N THR A 2 -0.91 0.47 8.75
CA THR A 2 0.35 1.16 8.41
C THR A 2 0.20 2.67 8.60
N LYS A 3 1.09 3.27 9.39
CA LYS A 3 1.09 4.71 9.71
C LYS A 3 2.04 5.47 8.79
N ILE A 4 1.53 6.46 8.09
CA ILE A 4 2.30 7.33 7.19
C ILE A 4 2.32 8.76 7.74
N LEU A 5 3.52 9.36 7.83
CA LEU A 5 3.66 10.79 8.04
C LEU A 5 3.86 11.46 6.68
N LEU A 6 2.94 12.35 6.34
CA LEU A 6 3.02 13.21 5.15
C LEU A 6 3.51 14.59 5.56
N VAL A 7 4.61 15.05 4.99
CA VAL A 7 5.15 16.40 5.22
C VAL A 7 5.11 17.17 3.91
N GLU A 8 4.20 18.12 3.84
CA GLU A 8 3.87 18.87 2.63
C GLU A 8 3.23 20.21 3.06
N ASP A 9 3.56 21.31 2.45
CA ASP A 9 3.05 22.63 2.81
C ASP A 9 1.87 23.12 1.94
N ASP A 10 1.64 22.48 0.79
CA ASP A 10 0.46 22.75 -0.04
C ASP A 10 -0.77 22.01 0.52
N SER A 11 -1.72 22.78 1.04
CA SER A 11 -2.95 22.25 1.63
C SER A 11 -3.80 21.44 0.66
N ALA A 12 -3.81 21.78 -0.62
CA ALA A 12 -4.56 21.04 -1.64
C ALA A 12 -3.91 19.66 -1.90
N ILE A 13 -2.58 19.60 -1.89
CA ILE A 13 -1.84 18.32 -2.01
C ILE A 13 -2.10 17.48 -0.76
N ILE A 14 -2.01 18.06 0.44
CA ILE A 14 -2.28 17.38 1.71
C ILE A 14 -3.66 16.73 1.70
N GLU A 15 -4.70 17.51 1.34
CA GLU A 15 -6.08 17.03 1.34
C GLU A 15 -6.27 15.88 0.35
N ASN A 16 -5.87 16.08 -0.90
CA ASN A 16 -6.02 15.07 -1.95
C ASN A 16 -5.23 13.79 -1.64
N LEU A 17 -3.97 13.95 -1.22
CA LEU A 17 -3.09 12.81 -0.97
C LEU A 17 -3.54 12.05 0.28
N SER A 18 -3.94 12.75 1.35
CA SER A 18 -4.48 12.12 2.55
C SER A 18 -5.76 11.33 2.25
N ALA A 19 -6.65 11.85 1.40
CA ALA A 19 -7.86 11.14 0.99
C ALA A 19 -7.53 9.85 0.24
N VAL A 20 -6.61 9.90 -0.73
CA VAL A 20 -6.16 8.74 -1.50
C VAL A 20 -5.53 7.69 -0.57
N LEU A 21 -4.60 8.09 0.29
CA LEU A 21 -3.91 7.17 1.20
C LEU A 21 -4.88 6.52 2.20
N LYS A 22 -5.83 7.27 2.75
CA LYS A 22 -6.86 6.73 3.66
C LYS A 22 -7.80 5.75 2.95
N ALA A 23 -8.19 6.03 1.71
CA ALA A 23 -8.99 5.10 0.89
C ALA A 23 -8.25 3.78 0.62
N GLU A 24 -6.92 3.81 0.56
CA GLU A 24 -6.05 2.63 0.39
C GLU A 24 -5.72 1.89 1.71
N GLY A 25 -6.34 2.32 2.82
CA GLY A 25 -6.23 1.66 4.12
C GLY A 25 -5.03 2.10 4.97
N PHE A 26 -4.37 3.20 4.64
CA PHE A 26 -3.30 3.78 5.46
C PHE A 26 -3.87 4.72 6.53
N TRP A 27 -3.22 4.78 7.68
CA TRP A 27 -3.41 5.85 8.62
C TRP A 27 -2.44 6.99 8.27
N VAL A 28 -2.94 8.22 8.20
CA VAL A 28 -2.16 9.36 7.71
C VAL A 28 -2.24 10.50 8.71
N GLN A 29 -1.07 10.95 9.15
CA GLN A 29 -0.86 12.24 9.79
C GLN A 29 -0.17 13.16 8.78
N ALA A 30 -0.63 14.40 8.67
CA ALA A 30 -0.04 15.39 7.79
C ALA A 30 0.47 16.57 8.60
N GLU A 31 1.69 17.02 8.25
CA GLU A 31 2.34 18.18 8.85
C GLU A 31 2.81 19.14 7.75
N ALA A 32 2.66 20.45 7.99
CA ALA A 32 2.92 21.47 6.98
C ALA A 32 4.37 21.98 6.95
N GLY A 33 5.22 21.54 7.90
CA GLY A 33 6.58 22.04 8.01
C GLY A 33 7.54 21.09 8.71
N GLN A 34 8.82 21.45 8.63
CA GLN A 34 9.90 20.68 9.22
C GLN A 34 9.76 20.53 10.74
N LYS A 35 9.43 21.62 11.43
CA LYS A 35 9.35 21.64 12.90
C LYS A 35 8.24 20.72 13.39
N GLU A 36 7.05 20.85 12.82
CA GLU A 36 5.87 20.06 13.14
C GLU A 36 6.11 18.57 12.87
N ALA A 37 6.78 18.27 11.76
CA ALA A 37 7.17 16.90 11.42
C ALA A 37 8.13 16.29 12.45
N LEU A 38 9.15 17.03 12.90
CA LEU A 38 10.08 16.56 13.93
C LEU A 38 9.40 16.39 15.29
N GLU A 39 8.47 17.28 15.65
CA GLU A 39 7.66 17.13 16.86
C GLU A 39 6.73 15.91 16.80
N ALA A 40 6.15 15.60 15.63
CA ALA A 40 5.33 14.41 15.44
C ALA A 40 6.15 13.13 15.60
N LEU A 41 7.36 13.10 15.04
CA LEU A 41 8.28 11.96 15.13
C LEU A 41 8.76 11.67 16.56
N GLN A 42 8.84 12.70 17.40
CA GLN A 42 9.15 12.52 18.84
C GLN A 42 7.99 11.90 19.63
N LYS A 43 6.74 12.10 19.17
CA LYS A 43 5.54 11.65 19.88
C LYS A 43 5.07 10.27 19.44
N GLU A 44 5.25 9.95 18.18
CA GLU A 44 4.74 8.70 17.57
C GLU A 44 5.74 8.10 16.60
N SER A 45 5.65 6.78 16.42
CA SER A 45 6.38 6.06 15.38
C SER A 45 5.55 5.92 14.11
N PHE A 46 6.20 6.03 12.97
CA PHE A 46 5.60 5.87 11.64
C PHE A 46 6.28 4.72 10.89
N ASP A 47 5.51 4.09 10.01
CA ASP A 47 6.01 3.00 9.16
C ASP A 47 6.65 3.53 7.88
N LEU A 48 6.31 4.75 7.46
CA LEU A 48 6.83 5.41 6.27
C LEU A 48 6.63 6.92 6.35
N LEU A 49 7.59 7.68 5.81
CA LEU A 49 7.49 9.11 5.61
C LEU A 49 7.36 9.44 4.12
N LEU A 50 6.43 10.34 3.80
CA LEU A 50 6.35 11.04 2.52
C LEU A 50 6.76 12.47 2.76
N LEU A 51 7.90 12.89 2.22
CA LEU A 51 8.49 14.20 2.48
C LEU A 51 8.55 15.04 1.21
N ASP A 52 7.92 16.21 1.19
CA ASP A 52 8.29 17.20 0.20
C ASP A 52 9.73 17.68 0.47
N VAL A 53 10.51 17.77 -0.61
CA VAL A 53 11.86 18.33 -0.56
C VAL A 53 11.81 19.82 -0.20
N SER A 54 10.91 20.57 -0.83
CA SER A 54 10.84 22.03 -0.77
C SER A 54 9.69 22.49 0.11
N LEU A 55 9.93 22.64 1.40
CA LEU A 55 8.95 23.16 2.36
C LEU A 55 9.15 24.68 2.53
N GLN A 56 8.05 25.45 2.63
CA GLN A 56 8.12 26.90 2.93
C GLN A 56 8.84 27.17 4.26
N ASN A 57 8.62 26.31 5.25
CA ASN A 57 9.21 26.44 6.58
C ASN A 57 10.14 25.25 6.84
N GLY A 58 11.29 25.20 6.14
CA GLY A 58 12.28 24.17 6.37
C GLY A 58 12.67 23.41 5.11
N ASN A 59 13.17 22.20 5.32
CA ASN A 59 13.68 21.35 4.25
C ASN A 59 13.43 19.87 4.56
N GLY A 60 12.85 19.14 3.61
CA GLY A 60 12.59 17.70 3.76
C GLY A 60 13.86 16.86 3.97
N PHE A 61 15.01 17.30 3.43
CA PHE A 61 16.29 16.60 3.66
C PHE A 61 16.71 16.64 5.13
N THR A 62 16.45 17.73 5.84
CA THR A 62 16.72 17.83 7.28
C THR A 62 15.86 16.86 8.06
N VAL A 63 14.57 16.72 7.71
CA VAL A 63 13.69 15.74 8.33
C VAL A 63 14.18 14.32 8.07
N CYS A 64 14.56 14.02 6.82
CA CYS A 64 15.11 12.72 6.44
C CYS A 64 16.37 12.37 7.25
N SER A 65 17.34 13.30 7.32
CA SER A 65 18.58 13.09 8.07
C SER A 65 18.32 12.83 9.55
N ALA A 66 17.40 13.57 10.18
CA ALA A 66 17.01 13.36 11.58
C ALA A 66 16.40 11.97 11.79
N VAL A 67 15.48 11.55 10.90
CA VAL A 67 14.85 10.21 10.98
C VAL A 67 15.87 9.10 10.80
N LYS A 68 16.76 9.21 9.82
CA LYS A 68 17.77 8.20 9.51
C LYS A 68 18.86 8.09 10.58
N ALA A 69 19.07 9.14 11.38
CA ALA A 69 19.96 9.09 12.53
C ALA A 69 19.39 8.29 13.72
N GLU A 70 18.07 8.22 13.85
CA GLU A 70 17.39 7.63 15.00
C GLU A 70 16.63 6.33 14.68
N SER A 71 16.30 6.08 13.40
CA SER A 71 15.49 4.92 13.00
C SER A 71 15.71 4.49 11.55
N ASP A 72 15.34 3.23 11.27
CA ASP A 72 15.27 2.67 9.90
C ASP A 72 13.91 2.95 9.23
N THR A 73 13.21 4.01 9.63
CA THR A 73 11.93 4.34 9.02
C THR A 73 12.13 4.76 7.57
N PRO A 74 11.47 4.10 6.62
CA PRO A 74 11.63 4.41 5.21
C PRO A 74 11.07 5.79 4.86
N VAL A 75 11.78 6.44 3.95
CA VAL A 75 11.46 7.78 3.44
C VAL A 75 11.30 7.74 1.93
N ILE A 76 10.22 8.33 1.44
CA ILE A 76 10.01 8.62 0.01
C ILE A 76 9.92 10.13 -0.14
N PHE A 77 10.76 10.68 -1.02
CA PHE A 77 10.66 12.10 -1.33
C PHE A 77 9.60 12.39 -2.40
N LEU A 78 8.86 13.48 -2.19
CA LEU A 78 8.02 14.11 -3.19
C LEU A 78 8.80 15.31 -3.74
N THR A 79 9.08 15.37 -5.05
CA THR A 79 9.96 16.38 -5.64
C THR A 79 9.34 17.01 -6.87
N ALA A 80 9.63 18.29 -7.11
CA ALA A 80 9.26 18.96 -8.35
C ALA A 80 9.99 18.36 -9.55
N SER A 81 9.38 18.44 -10.73
CA SER A 81 9.97 17.93 -11.97
C SER A 81 11.27 18.68 -12.32
N GLY A 82 12.35 17.92 -12.59
CA GLY A 82 13.60 18.48 -13.14
C GLY A 82 14.74 18.67 -12.14
N ASP A 83 14.56 18.35 -10.86
CA ASP A 83 15.60 18.50 -9.85
C ASP A 83 16.39 17.18 -9.64
N GLU A 84 17.32 16.89 -10.58
CA GLU A 84 18.21 15.72 -10.47
C GLU A 84 19.12 15.79 -9.25
N PHE A 85 19.51 16.99 -8.83
CA PHE A 85 20.37 17.19 -7.67
C PHE A 85 19.65 16.75 -6.39
N SER A 86 18.39 17.12 -6.23
CA SER A 86 17.57 16.69 -5.09
C SER A 86 17.36 15.18 -5.05
N VAL A 87 17.25 14.52 -6.20
CA VAL A 87 17.12 13.07 -6.28
C VAL A 87 18.40 12.38 -5.79
N VAL A 88 19.56 12.78 -6.26
CA VAL A 88 20.85 12.21 -5.85
C VAL A 88 21.07 12.45 -4.36
N THR A 89 20.91 13.69 -3.90
CA THR A 89 21.06 14.04 -2.48
C THR A 89 20.14 13.24 -1.57
N GLY A 90 18.88 13.06 -1.97
CA GLY A 90 17.91 12.30 -1.18
C GLY A 90 18.28 10.82 -1.04
N LEU A 91 18.78 10.19 -2.11
CA LEU A 91 19.24 8.81 -2.08
C LEU A 91 20.52 8.65 -1.25
N ASP A 92 21.46 9.60 -1.34
CA ASP A 92 22.67 9.61 -0.52
C ASP A 92 22.38 9.78 0.98
N LEU A 93 21.26 10.45 1.33
CA LEU A 93 20.74 10.56 2.69
C LEU A 93 20.03 9.29 3.18
N GLY A 94 19.90 8.27 2.35
CA GLY A 94 19.30 6.99 2.70
C GLY A 94 17.80 6.89 2.46
N ALA A 95 17.21 7.76 1.64
CA ALA A 95 15.82 7.60 1.22
C ALA A 95 15.65 6.37 0.32
N GLU A 96 14.54 5.68 0.43
CA GLU A 96 14.25 4.44 -0.30
C GLU A 96 13.73 4.67 -1.72
N ASP A 97 13.11 5.83 -1.97
CA ASP A 97 12.56 6.17 -3.30
C ASP A 97 12.28 7.68 -3.39
N TYR A 98 11.96 8.15 -4.59
CA TYR A 98 11.47 9.49 -4.86
C TYR A 98 10.33 9.45 -5.88
N ILE A 99 9.42 10.41 -5.80
CA ILE A 99 8.26 10.52 -6.67
C ILE A 99 8.17 11.96 -7.19
N ARG A 100 8.14 12.10 -8.51
CA ARG A 100 8.05 13.42 -9.15
C ARG A 100 6.61 13.95 -9.15
N LYS A 101 6.45 15.21 -8.77
CA LYS A 101 5.20 15.97 -8.94
C LYS A 101 5.09 16.50 -10.39
N PRO A 102 3.92 16.42 -11.05
CA PRO A 102 2.68 15.79 -10.59
C PRO A 102 2.73 14.27 -10.72
N PHE A 103 2.27 13.55 -9.72
CA PHE A 103 2.24 12.09 -9.71
C PHE A 103 0.82 11.54 -9.91
N ARG A 104 0.76 10.32 -10.46
CA ARG A 104 -0.50 9.58 -10.55
C ARG A 104 -0.75 8.83 -9.22
N PRO A 105 -1.98 8.88 -8.65
CA PRO A 105 -2.28 8.20 -7.39
C PRO A 105 -1.88 6.73 -7.36
N ARG A 106 -2.15 5.98 -8.42
CA ARG A 106 -1.80 4.56 -8.54
C ARG A 106 -0.29 4.32 -8.51
N GLU A 107 0.51 5.18 -9.15
CA GLU A 107 1.97 5.08 -9.11
C GLU A 107 2.49 5.30 -7.70
N LEU A 108 2.02 6.35 -7.02
CA LEU A 108 2.38 6.65 -5.64
C LEU A 108 2.10 5.45 -4.72
N ILE A 109 0.90 4.91 -4.77
CA ILE A 109 0.50 3.76 -3.93
C ILE A 109 1.37 2.52 -4.22
N SER A 110 1.65 2.24 -5.50
CA SER A 110 2.52 1.13 -5.88
C SER A 110 3.93 1.27 -5.32
N ARG A 111 4.51 2.49 -5.36
CA ARG A 111 5.85 2.78 -4.81
C ARG A 111 5.86 2.69 -3.28
N ILE A 112 4.87 3.26 -2.59
CA ILE A 112 4.71 3.14 -1.14
C ILE A 112 4.68 1.67 -0.72
N ARG A 113 3.84 0.86 -1.35
CA ARG A 113 3.75 -0.58 -1.05
C ARG A 113 5.05 -1.32 -1.33
N SER A 114 5.76 -0.96 -2.40
CA SER A 114 7.06 -1.54 -2.75
C SER A 114 8.13 -1.23 -1.70
N VAL A 115 8.20 0.02 -1.23
CA VAL A 115 9.13 0.45 -0.18
C VAL A 115 8.81 -0.25 1.14
N LEU A 116 7.56 -0.20 1.60
CA LEU A 116 7.13 -0.86 2.84
C LEU A 116 7.45 -2.37 2.84
N ARG A 117 7.27 -3.04 1.71
CA ARG A 117 7.61 -4.45 1.54
C ARG A 117 9.12 -4.69 1.66
N ARG A 118 9.95 -3.89 0.99
CA ARG A 118 11.42 -4.02 1.03
C ARG A 118 11.98 -3.77 2.43
N CYS A 119 11.39 -2.82 3.16
CA CYS A 119 11.82 -2.45 4.52
C CYS A 119 11.19 -3.30 5.63
N GLY A 120 10.45 -4.37 5.28
CA GLY A 120 9.84 -5.27 6.26
C GLY A 120 8.76 -4.62 7.15
N LYS A 121 8.26 -3.44 6.77
CA LYS A 121 7.21 -2.71 7.50
C LYS A 121 5.80 -3.21 7.20
N THR A 122 5.61 -4.02 6.16
CA THR A 122 4.42 -4.83 5.96
C THR A 122 4.66 -6.20 6.60
N GLN A 123 3.65 -6.78 7.22
CA GLN A 123 3.75 -8.17 7.67
C GLN A 123 4.11 -9.02 6.45
N ALA A 124 5.36 -9.52 6.41
CA ALA A 124 5.85 -10.38 5.34
C ALA A 124 4.96 -11.61 5.15
N THR A 125 4.28 -12.00 6.22
CA THR A 125 3.39 -13.17 6.26
C THR A 125 2.07 -12.77 6.90
N VAL A 126 0.97 -13.05 6.22
CA VAL A 126 -0.40 -12.92 6.75
C VAL A 126 -0.96 -14.31 6.97
N GLU A 127 -1.47 -14.57 8.17
CA GLU A 127 -2.13 -15.83 8.52
C GLU A 127 -3.65 -15.63 8.61
N LEU A 128 -4.39 -16.52 7.96
CA LEU A 128 -5.84 -16.58 7.95
C LEU A 128 -6.26 -18.04 8.22
N GLY A 129 -6.32 -18.41 9.50
CA GLY A 129 -6.50 -19.79 9.89
C GLY A 129 -5.31 -20.65 9.47
N ASP A 130 -5.53 -21.64 8.63
CA ASP A 130 -4.51 -22.54 8.06
C ASP A 130 -3.87 -22.00 6.75
N LEU A 131 -4.35 -20.87 6.26
CA LEU A 131 -3.79 -20.17 5.10
C LEU A 131 -2.68 -19.21 5.52
N ARG A 132 -1.50 -19.35 4.92
CA ARG A 132 -0.35 -18.47 5.12
C ARG A 132 0.04 -17.83 3.80
N VAL A 133 0.03 -16.51 3.77
CA VAL A 133 0.37 -15.69 2.60
C VAL A 133 1.69 -14.97 2.89
N ASP A 134 2.76 -15.35 2.19
CA ASP A 134 4.05 -14.65 2.23
C ASP A 134 4.09 -13.64 1.09
N THR A 135 3.97 -12.36 1.44
CA THR A 135 3.90 -11.27 0.45
C THR A 135 5.27 -10.91 -0.13
N VAL A 136 6.37 -11.30 0.52
CA VAL A 136 7.73 -11.10 0.02
C VAL A 136 8.08 -12.15 -1.03
N ARG A 137 7.79 -13.43 -0.73
CA ARG A 137 8.05 -14.55 -1.64
C ARG A 137 6.95 -14.75 -2.68
N ALA A 138 5.86 -13.99 -2.60
CA ALA A 138 4.67 -14.16 -3.42
C ALA A 138 4.13 -15.61 -3.37
N SER A 139 4.19 -16.26 -2.21
CA SER A 139 3.76 -17.64 -2.01
C SER A 139 2.58 -17.73 -1.06
N VAL A 140 1.69 -18.68 -1.35
CA VAL A 140 0.48 -18.93 -0.54
C VAL A 140 0.43 -20.40 -0.22
N THR A 141 0.46 -20.74 1.07
CA THR A 141 0.37 -22.12 1.53
C THR A 141 -0.85 -22.33 2.42
N LYS A 142 -1.42 -23.51 2.36
CA LYS A 142 -2.54 -23.95 3.21
C LYS A 142 -2.19 -25.27 3.88
N GLY A 143 -2.21 -25.30 5.21
CA GLY A 143 -1.76 -26.47 5.94
C GLY A 143 -0.33 -26.91 5.56
N GLY A 144 0.52 -25.98 5.14
CA GLY A 144 1.89 -26.23 4.68
C GLY A 144 2.04 -26.62 3.20
N ALA A 145 0.96 -26.88 2.46
CA ALA A 145 0.98 -27.18 1.03
C ALA A 145 0.81 -25.90 0.18
N ASP A 146 1.54 -25.79 -0.95
CA ASP A 146 1.41 -24.66 -1.87
C ASP A 146 0.02 -24.66 -2.55
N CYS A 147 -0.65 -23.52 -2.51
CA CYS A 147 -1.94 -23.31 -3.17
C CYS A 147 -1.84 -23.14 -4.68
N CYS A 148 -0.65 -22.95 -5.26
CA CYS A 148 -0.38 -22.77 -6.69
C CYS A 148 -1.33 -21.73 -7.33
N LEU A 149 -1.39 -20.52 -6.76
CA LEU A 149 -2.22 -19.44 -7.31
C LEU A 149 -1.64 -18.93 -8.64
N SER A 150 -2.52 -18.66 -9.61
CA SER A 150 -2.12 -17.89 -10.79
C SER A 150 -1.84 -16.42 -10.40
N ALA A 151 -1.15 -15.67 -11.26
CA ALA A 151 -0.84 -14.26 -11.01
C ALA A 151 -2.10 -13.43 -10.70
N LEU A 152 -3.20 -13.66 -11.43
CA LEU A 152 -4.47 -12.95 -11.20
C LEU A 152 -5.15 -13.38 -9.88
N GLU A 153 -5.13 -14.65 -9.54
CA GLU A 153 -5.68 -15.15 -8.27
C GLU A 153 -4.89 -14.60 -7.07
N TYR A 154 -3.55 -14.56 -7.19
CA TYR A 154 -2.68 -14.00 -6.17
C TYR A 154 -2.92 -12.49 -6.01
N ARG A 155 -3.01 -11.73 -7.11
CA ARG A 155 -3.31 -10.31 -7.09
C ARG A 155 -4.67 -10.02 -6.44
N LEU A 156 -5.68 -10.79 -6.78
CA LEU A 156 -7.01 -10.69 -6.18
C LEU A 156 -6.98 -10.95 -4.67
N LEU A 157 -6.22 -11.97 -4.24
CA LEU A 157 -6.03 -12.25 -2.82
C LEU A 157 -5.33 -11.10 -2.09
N LEU A 158 -4.27 -10.53 -2.68
CA LEU A 158 -3.58 -9.36 -2.12
C LEU A 158 -4.50 -8.13 -2.02
N PHE A 159 -5.36 -7.92 -3.01
CA PHE A 159 -6.32 -6.82 -2.97
C PHE A 159 -7.30 -6.98 -1.81
N PHE A 160 -7.80 -8.18 -1.58
CA PHE A 160 -8.61 -8.49 -0.40
C PHE A 160 -7.85 -8.29 0.91
N LEU A 161 -6.61 -8.74 1.00
CA LEU A 161 -5.78 -8.60 2.20
C LEU A 161 -5.53 -7.15 2.57
N ASN A 162 -5.27 -6.30 1.56
CA ASN A 162 -5.07 -4.86 1.76
C ASN A 162 -6.34 -4.14 2.22
N HIS A 163 -7.53 -4.72 1.98
CA HIS A 163 -8.84 -4.18 2.36
C HIS A 163 -9.58 -5.12 3.33
N ARG A 164 -8.83 -5.81 4.19
CA ARG A 164 -9.38 -6.78 5.14
C ARG A 164 -10.49 -6.15 5.99
N GLY A 165 -11.61 -6.85 6.13
CA GLY A 165 -12.77 -6.39 6.87
C GLY A 165 -13.69 -5.43 6.11
N MET A 166 -13.27 -4.96 4.93
CA MET A 166 -14.09 -4.08 4.08
C MET A 166 -14.87 -4.87 3.03
N VAL A 167 -16.05 -4.38 2.68
CA VAL A 167 -16.81 -4.91 1.54
C VAL A 167 -16.29 -4.27 0.26
N LEU A 168 -15.74 -5.09 -0.63
CA LEU A 168 -15.28 -4.67 -1.94
C LEU A 168 -16.39 -4.88 -2.96
N THR A 169 -16.74 -3.82 -3.67
CA THR A 169 -17.75 -3.88 -4.73
C THR A 169 -17.25 -4.67 -5.93
N ARG A 170 -18.17 -5.19 -6.74
CA ARG A 170 -17.81 -5.91 -7.96
C ARG A 170 -17.02 -5.03 -8.93
N GLY A 171 -17.35 -3.73 -9.02
CA GLY A 171 -16.62 -2.76 -9.83
C GLY A 171 -15.16 -2.61 -9.40
N GLN A 172 -14.90 -2.40 -8.12
CA GLN A 172 -13.53 -2.30 -7.58
C GLN A 172 -12.69 -3.56 -7.85
N LEU A 173 -13.29 -4.73 -7.68
CA LEU A 173 -12.61 -6.01 -7.97
C LEU A 173 -12.35 -6.22 -9.47
N LEU A 174 -13.26 -5.78 -10.33
CA LEU A 174 -13.09 -5.83 -11.78
C LEU A 174 -11.98 -4.90 -12.24
N GLU A 175 -11.93 -3.66 -11.73
CA GLU A 175 -10.85 -2.71 -12.04
C GLU A 175 -9.47 -3.28 -11.67
N GLU A 176 -9.36 -3.91 -10.50
CA GLU A 176 -8.10 -4.53 -10.07
C GLU A 176 -7.65 -5.68 -11.01
N ILE A 177 -8.61 -6.47 -11.52
CA ILE A 177 -8.31 -7.57 -12.46
C ILE A 177 -8.02 -7.03 -13.86
N TRP A 178 -8.75 -5.98 -14.29
CA TRP A 178 -8.63 -5.39 -15.62
C TRP A 178 -7.23 -4.85 -15.89
N ASP A 179 -6.68 -4.07 -14.99
CA ASP A 179 -5.33 -3.51 -15.12
C ASP A 179 -4.25 -4.58 -15.33
N ALA A 180 -4.51 -5.82 -14.93
CA ALA A 180 -3.56 -6.93 -15.03
C ALA A 180 -3.75 -7.78 -16.28
N ALA A 181 -4.96 -7.87 -16.83
CA ALA A 181 -5.29 -8.79 -17.92
C ALA A 181 -5.22 -8.15 -19.32
N GLY A 182 -5.24 -6.81 -19.40
CA GLY A 182 -5.21 -6.08 -20.69
C GLY A 182 -6.40 -6.33 -21.60
N GLU A 183 -7.41 -7.09 -21.16
CA GLU A 183 -8.60 -7.46 -21.91
C GLU A 183 -9.88 -7.12 -21.16
N PHE A 184 -10.98 -6.96 -21.88
CA PHE A 184 -12.32 -6.69 -21.32
C PHE A 184 -12.78 -7.84 -20.40
N VAL A 185 -12.67 -7.62 -19.08
CA VAL A 185 -13.14 -8.56 -18.06
C VAL A 185 -14.60 -8.22 -17.72
N ASN A 186 -15.52 -9.11 -17.99
CA ASN A 186 -16.92 -8.92 -17.65
C ASN A 186 -17.26 -9.49 -16.26
N ASP A 187 -18.46 -9.20 -15.78
CA ASP A 187 -18.95 -9.59 -14.44
C ASP A 187 -18.93 -11.11 -14.19
N ASN A 188 -19.12 -11.91 -15.24
CA ASN A 188 -19.03 -13.37 -15.17
C ASN A 188 -17.61 -13.84 -14.89
N THR A 189 -16.62 -13.14 -15.45
CA THR A 189 -15.19 -13.45 -15.26
C THR A 189 -14.78 -13.28 -13.80
N LEU A 190 -15.21 -12.21 -13.11
CA LEU A 190 -14.96 -12.04 -11.68
C LEU A 190 -15.49 -13.23 -10.86
N THR A 191 -16.73 -13.65 -11.14
CA THR A 191 -17.34 -14.78 -10.42
C THR A 191 -16.54 -16.07 -10.61
N VAL A 192 -15.98 -16.30 -11.80
CA VAL A 192 -15.11 -17.44 -12.09
C VAL A 192 -13.80 -17.36 -11.28
N TYR A 193 -13.15 -16.18 -11.23
CA TYR A 193 -11.92 -16.00 -10.46
C TYR A 193 -12.14 -16.16 -8.96
N ILE A 194 -13.21 -15.58 -8.41
CA ILE A 194 -13.57 -15.79 -6.99
C ILE A 194 -13.80 -17.28 -6.71
N LYS A 195 -14.51 -18.00 -7.59
CA LYS A 195 -14.74 -19.45 -7.44
C LYS A 195 -13.44 -20.24 -7.49
N ARG A 196 -12.52 -19.90 -8.42
CA ARG A 196 -11.20 -20.56 -8.52
C ARG A 196 -10.35 -20.29 -7.29
N LEU A 197 -10.29 -19.04 -6.85
CA LEU A 197 -9.55 -18.65 -5.65
C LEU A 197 -10.07 -19.39 -4.42
N ARG A 198 -11.40 -19.40 -4.19
CA ARG A 198 -12.03 -20.16 -3.09
C ARG A 198 -11.67 -21.63 -3.12
N LYS A 199 -11.67 -22.28 -4.29
CA LYS A 199 -11.28 -23.70 -4.41
C LYS A 199 -9.87 -23.98 -3.88
N LYS A 200 -8.98 -23.02 -3.92
CA LYS A 200 -7.58 -23.16 -3.52
C LYS A 200 -7.33 -22.76 -2.06
N ILE A 201 -8.06 -21.76 -1.55
CA ILE A 201 -7.80 -21.20 -0.22
C ILE A 201 -8.81 -21.61 0.85
N GLU A 202 -10.07 -21.89 0.49
CA GLU A 202 -11.10 -22.27 1.45
C GLU A 202 -11.01 -23.76 1.81
N THR A 203 -11.45 -24.10 3.01
CA THR A 203 -11.61 -25.50 3.41
C THR A 203 -12.87 -26.09 2.79
N ASP A 204 -13.96 -25.33 2.79
CA ASP A 204 -15.18 -25.64 2.05
C ASP A 204 -15.52 -24.48 1.09
N PRO A 205 -15.25 -24.62 -0.22
CA PRO A 205 -15.55 -23.58 -1.20
C PRO A 205 -17.04 -23.25 -1.36
N GLN A 206 -17.93 -24.14 -0.90
CA GLN A 206 -19.39 -23.92 -0.95
C GLN A 206 -19.86 -23.09 0.24
N ASN A 207 -19.18 -23.21 1.38
CA ASN A 207 -19.41 -22.43 2.60
C ASN A 207 -18.15 -21.62 2.95
N PRO A 208 -17.78 -20.60 2.15
CA PRO A 208 -16.52 -19.88 2.28
C PRO A 208 -16.48 -19.07 3.57
N THR A 209 -15.37 -19.16 4.30
CA THR A 209 -15.13 -18.46 5.56
C THR A 209 -14.11 -17.33 5.40
N ILE A 210 -13.19 -17.44 4.45
CA ILE A 210 -12.14 -16.45 4.19
C ILE A 210 -12.67 -15.33 3.30
N ILE A 211 -13.18 -15.66 2.11
CA ILE A 211 -13.79 -14.67 1.19
C ILE A 211 -15.29 -14.88 1.16
N ARG A 212 -16.04 -14.05 1.87
CA ARG A 212 -17.50 -14.13 1.94
C ARG A 212 -18.18 -13.31 0.85
N THR A 213 -19.36 -13.77 0.42
CA THR A 213 -20.23 -13.00 -0.48
C THR A 213 -21.16 -12.11 0.35
N VAL A 214 -21.14 -10.82 0.08
CA VAL A 214 -22.11 -9.87 0.62
C VAL A 214 -23.16 -9.62 -0.47
N ARG A 215 -24.34 -10.23 -0.29
CA ARG A 215 -25.41 -10.19 -1.32
C ARG A 215 -25.76 -8.78 -1.75
N GLY A 216 -25.80 -8.54 -3.07
CA GLY A 216 -26.12 -7.25 -3.66
C GLY A 216 -25.00 -6.20 -3.61
N LEU A 217 -23.88 -6.44 -2.90
CA LEU A 217 -22.78 -5.49 -2.75
C LEU A 217 -21.48 -5.99 -3.37
N GLY A 218 -21.05 -7.21 -3.05
CA GLY A 218 -19.76 -7.71 -3.53
C GLY A 218 -19.19 -8.82 -2.65
N TYR A 219 -17.92 -8.69 -2.30
CA TYR A 219 -17.19 -9.69 -1.51
C TYR A 219 -16.39 -9.04 -0.38
N LYS A 220 -16.13 -9.80 0.68
CA LYS A 220 -15.37 -9.35 1.85
C LYS A 220 -14.42 -10.46 2.30
N LEU A 221 -13.19 -10.09 2.66
CA LEU A 221 -12.26 -10.98 3.38
C LEU A 221 -12.41 -10.72 4.89
N GLU A 222 -12.60 -11.77 5.66
CA GLU A 222 -12.79 -11.71 7.12
C GLU A 222 -11.45 -11.57 7.88
#